data_86c104361eee03977eb3da49cb26ad0d
#
_entry.id   86c104361eee03977eb3da49cb26ad0d
#
_cell.length_a   1.000
_cell.length_b   1.000
_cell.length_c   1.000
_cell.angle_alpha   90.00
_cell.angle_beta   90.00
_cell.angle_gamma   90.00
#
_symmetry.space_group_name_H-M   'P 1'
#
loop_
_entity.id
_entity.type
_entity.pdbx_description
1 polymer ?
#
loop_
_entity_poly.entity_id
_entity_poly.type
_entity_poly.pdbx_seq_one_letter_code
_entity_poly.pdbx_strand_id
1 'polypeptide(L)'
;DSLIISEFAEFVKTQNRLDALYLLTIADIRGTSPHVWNQWKASLLRTLYLETKNNLAQDKLNPSEVITKRKEIAKKILAKYSINSQNYNKLWVNLSEDYFLRFEGKSIAWHSRVLLPHLEETKPIVKVRHGSDGQGIEVLIFTRDAEALFAKITDFFYSIKSEIVQATITTTKQHYALDVFNLIDIPNESIR
;
A
#
# COMPACT_ATOMS: atom_id res chain seq x y z
N ASP A 1 -2.09 11.67 2.29
CA ASP A 1 -3.15 12.26 3.13
C ASP A 1 -4.47 12.24 2.35
N SER A 2 -5.46 11.49 2.84
CA SER A 2 -6.72 11.28 2.10
C SER A 2 -7.53 12.57 1.93
N LEU A 3 -7.36 13.53 2.84
CA LEU A 3 -8.02 14.84 2.76
C LEU A 3 -7.51 15.63 1.55
N ILE A 4 -6.20 15.72 1.38
CA ILE A 4 -5.56 16.42 0.25
C ILE A 4 -5.96 15.78 -1.08
N ILE A 5 -6.06 14.45 -1.13
CA ILE A 5 -6.49 13.74 -2.33
C ILE A 5 -7.95 14.04 -2.66
N SER A 6 -8.83 14.11 -1.65
CA SER A 6 -10.24 14.48 -1.85
C SER A 6 -10.37 15.92 -2.35
N GLU A 7 -9.69 16.88 -1.73
CA GLU A 7 -9.66 18.28 -2.18
C GLU A 7 -9.14 18.41 -3.61
N PHE A 8 -8.08 17.66 -3.95
CA PHE A 8 -7.54 17.64 -5.30
C PHE A 8 -8.52 17.00 -6.30
N ALA A 9 -9.21 15.93 -5.91
CA ALA A 9 -10.25 15.32 -6.75
C ALA A 9 -11.43 16.27 -7.02
N GLU A 10 -11.87 17.01 -5.99
CA GLU A 10 -12.88 18.06 -6.14
C GLU A 10 -12.45 19.19 -7.07
N PHE A 11 -11.17 19.57 -7.04
CA PHE A 11 -10.59 20.55 -7.96
C PHE A 11 -10.54 20.04 -9.40
N VAL A 12 -10.09 18.81 -9.59
CA VAL A 12 -9.94 18.18 -10.92
C VAL A 12 -11.28 17.82 -11.55
N LYS A 13 -12.24 17.34 -10.78
CA LYS A 13 -13.62 17.03 -11.12
C LYS A 13 -13.87 15.86 -12.08
N THR A 14 -12.99 15.63 -13.05
CA THR A 14 -13.20 14.60 -14.08
C THR A 14 -11.93 13.81 -14.37
N GLN A 15 -12.10 12.53 -14.74
CA GLN A 15 -11.01 11.65 -15.14
C GLN A 15 -10.19 12.24 -16.31
N ASN A 16 -10.84 12.81 -17.33
CA ASN A 16 -10.13 13.38 -18.48
C ASN A 16 -9.23 14.54 -18.10
N ARG A 17 -9.65 15.37 -17.14
CA ARG A 17 -8.82 16.46 -16.62
C ARG A 17 -7.65 15.94 -15.81
N LEU A 18 -7.87 14.90 -15.02
CA LEU A 18 -6.80 14.22 -14.27
C LEU A 18 -5.75 13.64 -15.21
N ASP A 19 -6.19 12.94 -16.27
CA ASP A 19 -5.30 12.34 -17.26
C ASP A 19 -4.46 13.41 -17.97
N ALA A 20 -5.10 14.52 -18.38
CA ALA A 20 -4.43 15.64 -19.00
C ALA A 20 -3.40 16.30 -18.07
N LEU A 21 -3.77 16.57 -16.82
CA LEU A 21 -2.87 17.13 -15.81
C LEU A 21 -1.66 16.23 -15.56
N TYR A 22 -1.87 14.93 -15.43
CA TYR A 22 -0.82 13.95 -15.19
C TYR A 22 0.19 13.94 -16.36
N LEU A 23 -0.30 13.87 -17.60
CA LEU A 23 0.55 13.86 -18.78
C LEU A 23 1.31 15.18 -18.95
N LEU A 24 0.64 16.33 -18.76
CA LEU A 24 1.27 17.65 -18.83
C LEU A 24 2.35 17.83 -17.76
N THR A 25 2.09 17.40 -16.54
CA THR A 25 3.08 17.49 -15.44
C THR A 25 4.33 16.68 -15.76
N ILE A 26 4.18 15.46 -16.27
CA ILE A 26 5.32 14.63 -16.69
C ILE A 26 6.08 15.29 -17.84
N ALA A 27 5.37 15.78 -18.85
CA ALA A 27 5.98 16.41 -20.01
C ALA A 27 6.75 17.68 -19.63
N ASP A 28 6.15 18.51 -18.77
CA ASP A 28 6.78 19.75 -18.28
C ASP A 28 8.06 19.46 -17.49
N ILE A 29 8.01 18.58 -16.50
CA ILE A 29 9.18 18.25 -15.69
C ILE A 29 10.29 17.64 -16.54
N ARG A 30 9.96 16.75 -17.47
CA ARG A 30 10.97 16.11 -18.36
C ARG A 30 11.52 17.08 -19.42
N GLY A 31 10.71 18.04 -19.87
CA GLY A 31 11.09 19.02 -20.88
C GLY A 31 11.92 20.16 -20.30
N THR A 32 11.60 20.63 -19.11
CA THR A 32 12.28 21.77 -18.48
C THR A 32 13.55 21.38 -17.74
N SER A 33 13.60 20.21 -17.13
CA SER A 33 14.78 19.76 -16.39
C SER A 33 14.87 18.22 -16.33
N PRO A 34 15.53 17.60 -17.33
CA PRO A 34 15.68 16.13 -17.38
C PRO A 34 16.32 15.54 -16.11
N HIS A 35 17.20 16.30 -15.45
CA HIS A 35 17.88 15.87 -14.21
C HIS A 35 16.99 15.92 -12.96
N VAL A 36 15.87 16.65 -13.03
CA VAL A 36 14.90 16.73 -11.91
C VAL A 36 13.94 15.56 -11.90
N TRP A 37 13.78 14.87 -13.04
CA TRP A 37 12.95 13.66 -13.12
C TRP A 37 13.73 12.46 -12.57
N ASN A 38 13.24 11.89 -11.48
CA ASN A 38 13.78 10.68 -10.90
C ASN A 38 12.64 9.68 -10.61
N GLN A 39 13.02 8.47 -10.25
CA GLN A 39 12.08 7.37 -10.02
C GLN A 39 11.13 7.65 -8.83
N TRP A 40 11.62 8.34 -7.80
CA TRP A 40 10.82 8.77 -6.66
C TRP A 40 9.69 9.73 -7.08
N LYS A 41 10.00 10.77 -7.86
CA LYS A 41 8.98 11.72 -8.37
C LYS A 41 7.98 11.02 -9.29
N ALA A 42 8.44 10.10 -10.13
CA ALA A 42 7.59 9.31 -11.00
C ALA A 42 6.59 8.49 -10.18
N SER A 43 7.06 7.82 -9.12
CA SER A 43 6.24 7.03 -8.22
C SER A 43 5.25 7.90 -7.44
N LEU A 44 5.69 9.05 -6.92
CA LEU A 44 4.84 9.98 -6.18
C LEU A 44 3.69 10.52 -7.05
N LEU A 45 3.99 10.99 -8.26
CA LEU A 45 2.98 11.48 -9.20
C LEU A 45 2.01 10.39 -9.64
N ARG A 46 2.53 9.16 -9.85
CA ARG A 46 1.69 8.01 -10.17
C ARG A 46 0.75 7.66 -9.01
N THR A 47 1.25 7.67 -7.79
CA THR A 47 0.43 7.42 -6.59
C THR A 47 -0.67 8.47 -6.47
N LEU A 48 -0.33 9.76 -6.59
CA LEU A 48 -1.32 10.84 -6.58
C LEU A 48 -2.38 10.65 -7.67
N TYR A 49 -1.97 10.33 -8.90
CA TYR A 49 -2.88 10.06 -10.01
C TYR A 49 -3.84 8.90 -9.70
N LEU A 50 -3.31 7.76 -9.24
CA LEU A 50 -4.11 6.58 -8.97
C LEU A 50 -5.08 6.79 -7.79
N GLU A 51 -4.63 7.42 -6.72
CA GLU A 51 -5.48 7.74 -5.56
C GLU A 51 -6.59 8.75 -5.93
N THR A 52 -6.26 9.79 -6.71
CA THR A 52 -7.26 10.75 -7.20
C THR A 52 -8.24 10.10 -8.17
N LYS A 53 -7.76 9.24 -9.06
CA LYS A 53 -8.63 8.46 -9.96
C LYS A 53 -9.59 7.57 -9.19
N ASN A 54 -9.10 6.89 -8.17
CA ASN A 54 -9.93 6.08 -7.29
C ASN A 54 -10.96 6.95 -6.55
N ASN A 55 -10.56 8.11 -6.06
CA ASN A 55 -11.46 9.05 -5.39
C ASN A 55 -12.57 9.55 -6.35
N LEU A 56 -12.21 9.99 -7.56
CA LEU A 56 -13.18 10.40 -8.59
C LEU A 56 -14.15 9.28 -9.00
N ALA A 57 -13.71 8.02 -8.95
CA ALA A 57 -14.56 6.87 -9.20
C ALA A 57 -15.42 6.51 -7.98
N GLN A 58 -14.94 6.83 -6.78
CA GLN A 58 -15.59 6.52 -5.49
C GLN A 58 -16.67 7.53 -5.07
N ASP A 59 -16.79 8.70 -5.73
CA ASP A 59 -17.82 9.70 -5.45
C ASP A 59 -19.26 9.13 -5.49
N LYS A 60 -19.41 7.83 -5.74
CA LYS A 60 -20.67 7.07 -5.77
C LYS A 60 -20.69 5.84 -4.87
N LEU A 61 -19.60 5.44 -4.23
CA LEU A 61 -19.57 4.22 -3.43
C LEU A 61 -19.43 4.55 -1.95
N ASN A 62 -20.39 4.08 -1.16
CA ASN A 62 -20.32 4.10 0.30
C ASN A 62 -19.06 3.32 0.76
N PRO A 63 -18.30 3.80 1.78
CA PRO A 63 -17.14 3.09 2.32
C PRO A 63 -17.39 1.60 2.60
N SER A 64 -18.57 1.23 3.08
CA SER A 64 -18.97 -0.15 3.31
C SER A 64 -19.02 -0.99 2.02
N GLU A 65 -19.42 -0.41 0.90
CA GLU A 65 -19.46 -1.07 -0.41
C GLU A 65 -18.05 -1.31 -0.94
N VAL A 66 -17.14 -0.33 -0.75
CA VAL A 66 -15.72 -0.45 -1.12
C VAL A 66 -15.08 -1.60 -0.33
N ILE A 67 -15.27 -1.64 0.98
CA ILE A 67 -14.78 -2.70 1.86
C ILE A 67 -15.31 -4.06 1.40
N THR A 68 -16.61 -4.16 1.17
CA THR A 68 -17.26 -5.38 0.72
C THR A 68 -16.67 -5.87 -0.59
N LYS A 69 -16.54 -5.00 -1.59
CA LYS A 69 -15.94 -5.32 -2.89
C LYS A 69 -14.50 -5.80 -2.78
N ARG A 70 -13.68 -5.13 -1.95
CA ARG A 70 -12.28 -5.51 -1.72
C ARG A 70 -12.15 -6.85 -1.02
N LYS A 71 -12.98 -7.09 -0.01
CA LYS A 71 -13.06 -8.39 0.67
C LYS A 71 -13.48 -9.51 -0.28
N GLU A 72 -14.45 -9.28 -1.16
CA GLU A 72 -14.88 -10.28 -2.15
C GLU A 72 -13.76 -10.62 -3.16
N ILE A 73 -13.01 -9.62 -3.62
CA ILE A 73 -11.84 -9.86 -4.47
C ILE A 73 -10.80 -10.71 -3.72
N ALA A 74 -10.51 -10.35 -2.47
CA ALA A 74 -9.56 -11.10 -1.65
C ALA A 74 -10.00 -12.53 -1.42
N LYS A 75 -11.27 -12.79 -1.08
CA LYS A 75 -11.85 -14.12 -0.92
C LYS A 75 -11.70 -14.99 -2.16
N LYS A 76 -12.01 -14.44 -3.34
CA LYS A 76 -11.85 -15.15 -4.63
C LYS A 76 -10.40 -15.57 -4.88
N ILE A 77 -9.44 -14.72 -4.50
CA ILE A 77 -8.02 -15.04 -4.63
C ILE A 77 -7.62 -16.12 -3.60
N LEU A 78 -8.01 -15.96 -2.34
CA LEU A 78 -7.69 -16.91 -1.26
C LEU A 78 -8.25 -18.31 -1.54
N ALA A 79 -9.44 -18.40 -2.13
CA ALA A 79 -10.03 -19.67 -2.54
C ALA A 79 -9.14 -20.44 -3.53
N LYS A 80 -8.42 -19.77 -4.43
CA LYS A 80 -7.46 -20.40 -5.35
C LYS A 80 -6.26 -21.05 -4.63
N TYR A 81 -5.99 -20.62 -3.40
CA TYR A 81 -4.95 -21.19 -2.53
C TYR A 81 -5.51 -22.14 -1.47
N SER A 82 -6.77 -22.58 -1.63
CA SER A 82 -7.47 -23.44 -0.67
C SER A 82 -7.58 -22.88 0.75
N ILE A 83 -7.57 -21.55 0.88
CA ILE A 83 -7.73 -20.83 2.14
C ILE A 83 -9.21 -20.48 2.32
N ASN A 84 -9.86 -21.13 3.29
CA ASN A 84 -11.28 -20.96 3.56
C ASN A 84 -11.60 -19.81 4.53
N SER A 85 -12.90 -19.55 4.74
CA SER A 85 -13.36 -18.44 5.59
C SER A 85 -12.95 -18.57 7.06
N GLN A 86 -12.87 -19.78 7.59
CA GLN A 86 -12.44 -20.00 8.98
C GLN A 86 -11.01 -19.52 9.21
N ASN A 87 -10.15 -19.68 8.19
CA ASN A 87 -8.77 -19.27 8.26
C ASN A 87 -8.63 -17.75 8.22
N TYR A 88 -9.10 -17.09 7.16
CA TYR A 88 -8.86 -15.64 7.01
C TYR A 88 -9.68 -14.80 8.00
N ASN A 89 -10.82 -15.27 8.49
CA ASN A 89 -11.57 -14.56 9.51
C ASN A 89 -10.80 -14.42 10.83
N LYS A 90 -9.91 -15.36 11.18
CA LYS A 90 -9.02 -15.24 12.34
C LYS A 90 -8.18 -13.97 12.30
N LEU A 91 -7.72 -13.60 11.10
CA LEU A 91 -6.95 -12.37 10.87
C LEU A 91 -7.88 -11.16 10.74
N TRP A 92 -8.90 -11.24 9.87
CA TRP A 92 -9.72 -10.10 9.47
C TRP A 92 -10.55 -9.52 10.61
N VAL A 93 -10.95 -10.29 11.60
CA VAL A 93 -11.69 -9.80 12.79
C VAL A 93 -10.86 -8.82 13.63
N ASN A 94 -9.54 -8.92 13.54
CA ASN A 94 -8.60 -8.07 14.27
C ASN A 94 -8.17 -6.82 13.47
N LEU A 95 -8.56 -6.71 12.19
CA LEU A 95 -8.26 -5.57 11.33
C LEU A 95 -9.39 -4.54 11.37
N SER A 96 -9.02 -3.26 11.31
CA SER A 96 -9.96 -2.15 11.26
C SER A 96 -10.58 -2.01 9.86
N GLU A 97 -11.70 -1.27 9.76
CA GLU A 97 -12.27 -0.90 8.46
C GLU A 97 -11.28 -0.06 7.63
N ASP A 98 -10.52 0.81 8.28
CA ASP A 98 -9.48 1.63 7.66
C ASP A 98 -8.44 0.79 6.91
N TYR A 99 -8.04 -0.36 7.45
CA TYR A 99 -7.17 -1.31 6.73
C TYR A 99 -7.78 -1.73 5.38
N PHE A 100 -9.07 -2.11 5.37
CA PHE A 100 -9.74 -2.53 4.14
C PHE A 100 -9.99 -1.37 3.18
N LEU A 101 -10.03 -0.13 3.68
CA LEU A 101 -10.11 1.08 2.84
C LEU A 101 -8.75 1.48 2.26
N ARG A 102 -7.64 1.11 2.89
CA ARG A 102 -6.28 1.45 2.41
C ARG A 102 -5.74 0.43 1.42
N PHE A 103 -6.09 -0.85 1.56
CA PHE A 103 -5.52 -1.92 0.75
C PHE A 103 -6.50 -2.46 -0.29
N GLU A 104 -6.00 -2.66 -1.51
CA GLU A 104 -6.73 -3.34 -2.58
C GLU A 104 -6.93 -4.83 -2.28
N GLY A 105 -7.98 -5.43 -2.85
CA GLY A 105 -8.32 -6.84 -2.60
C GLY A 105 -7.19 -7.82 -2.89
N LYS A 106 -6.32 -7.53 -3.87
CA LYS A 106 -5.12 -8.34 -4.17
C LYS A 106 -4.10 -8.29 -3.03
N SER A 107 -3.87 -7.12 -2.46
CA SER A 107 -2.95 -6.94 -1.32
C SER A 107 -3.51 -7.58 -0.06
N ILE A 108 -4.81 -7.40 0.22
CA ILE A 108 -5.50 -8.06 1.34
C ILE A 108 -5.34 -9.59 1.24
N ALA A 109 -5.50 -10.16 0.05
CA ALA A 109 -5.30 -11.60 -0.17
C ALA A 109 -3.85 -12.03 0.08
N TRP A 110 -2.88 -11.26 -0.41
CA TRP A 110 -1.47 -11.57 -0.18
C TRP A 110 -1.09 -11.46 1.30
N HIS A 111 -1.48 -10.38 1.99
CA HIS A 111 -1.28 -10.21 3.44
C HIS A 111 -1.86 -11.41 4.20
N SER A 112 -3.11 -11.78 3.91
CA SER A 112 -3.75 -12.92 4.55
C SER A 112 -2.97 -14.21 4.31
N ARG A 113 -2.59 -14.49 3.08
CA ARG A 113 -1.86 -15.72 2.72
C ARG A 113 -0.52 -15.86 3.44
N VAL A 114 0.23 -14.77 3.56
CA VAL A 114 1.58 -14.82 4.15
C VAL A 114 1.56 -14.73 5.68
N LEU A 115 0.50 -14.21 6.28
CA LEU A 115 0.39 -14.07 7.73
C LEU A 115 -0.32 -15.26 8.39
N LEU A 116 -1.31 -15.85 7.73
CA LEU A 116 -2.12 -16.94 8.33
C LEU A 116 -1.31 -18.10 8.92
N PRO A 117 -0.22 -18.59 8.27
CA PRO A 117 0.59 -19.68 8.83
C PRO A 117 1.31 -19.29 10.12
N HIS A 118 1.43 -18.00 10.40
CA HIS A 118 2.30 -17.47 11.46
C HIS A 118 1.54 -16.70 12.55
N LEU A 119 0.21 -16.71 12.55
CA LEU A 119 -0.59 -15.91 13.51
C LEU A 119 -0.35 -16.27 15.00
N GLU A 120 0.14 -17.47 15.26
CA GLU A 120 0.44 -17.95 16.62
C GLU A 120 1.92 -17.74 17.01
N GLU A 121 2.73 -17.24 16.05
CA GLU A 121 4.14 -16.99 16.31
C GLU A 121 4.35 -15.66 17.06
N THR A 122 5.30 -15.66 17.98
CA THR A 122 5.68 -14.46 18.74
C THR A 122 6.79 -13.66 18.05
N LYS A 123 7.43 -14.24 17.04
CA LYS A 123 8.53 -13.60 16.31
C LYS A 123 8.00 -12.62 15.26
N PRO A 124 8.73 -11.54 14.98
CA PRO A 124 8.41 -10.67 13.85
C PRO A 124 8.37 -11.43 12.53
N ILE A 125 7.34 -11.15 11.72
CA ILE A 125 7.18 -11.70 10.38
C ILE A 125 7.50 -10.60 9.40
N VAL A 126 8.47 -10.84 8.51
CA VAL A 126 8.81 -9.95 7.42
C VAL A 126 8.61 -10.71 6.12
N LYS A 127 7.83 -10.14 5.20
CA LYS A 127 7.58 -10.70 3.86
C LYS A 127 7.81 -9.63 2.82
N VAL A 128 8.40 -10.02 1.72
CA VAL A 128 8.75 -9.13 0.62
C VAL A 128 8.14 -9.65 -0.67
N ARG A 129 7.68 -8.75 -1.51
CA ARG A 129 7.29 -9.04 -2.91
C ARG A 129 7.66 -7.87 -3.81
N HIS A 130 7.67 -8.08 -5.11
CA HIS A 130 7.74 -6.98 -6.06
C HIS A 130 6.52 -6.07 -5.91
N GLY A 131 6.74 -4.77 -6.06
CA GLY A 131 5.67 -3.78 -6.08
C GLY A 131 4.58 -4.14 -7.09
N SER A 132 3.34 -3.83 -6.79
CA SER A 132 2.18 -4.18 -7.64
C SER A 132 2.22 -3.52 -9.02
N ASP A 133 3.00 -2.47 -9.17
CA ASP A 133 3.24 -1.71 -10.40
C ASP A 133 4.51 -2.15 -11.15
N GLY A 134 5.19 -3.19 -10.67
CA GLY A 134 6.43 -3.70 -11.23
C GLY A 134 7.66 -2.84 -10.87
N GLN A 135 7.52 -1.85 -10.00
CA GLN A 135 8.63 -1.00 -9.55
C GLN A 135 8.88 -1.23 -8.05
N GLY A 136 10.17 -1.34 -7.70
CA GLY A 136 10.56 -1.52 -6.31
C GLY A 136 10.06 -2.79 -5.65
N ILE A 137 10.02 -2.78 -4.34
CA ILE A 137 9.50 -3.89 -3.52
C ILE A 137 8.48 -3.37 -2.50
N GLU A 138 7.56 -4.25 -2.16
CA GLU A 138 6.64 -4.08 -1.04
C GLU A 138 7.11 -4.98 0.11
N VAL A 139 7.38 -4.38 1.26
CA VAL A 139 7.81 -5.06 2.49
C VAL A 139 6.67 -5.00 3.49
N LEU A 140 6.18 -6.17 3.89
CA LEU A 140 5.18 -6.32 4.95
C LEU A 140 5.89 -6.75 6.22
N ILE A 141 5.63 -6.03 7.31
CA ILE A 141 6.13 -6.32 8.66
C ILE A 141 4.93 -6.54 9.56
N PHE A 142 4.89 -7.70 10.23
CA PHE A 142 3.88 -8.00 11.23
C PHE A 142 4.57 -8.42 12.52
N THR A 143 4.37 -7.65 13.59
CA THR A 143 5.02 -7.87 14.88
C THR A 143 4.20 -7.26 16.01
N ARG A 144 4.53 -7.58 17.26
CA ARG A 144 3.96 -6.85 18.39
C ARG A 144 4.30 -5.37 18.28
N ASP A 145 3.29 -4.53 18.48
CA ASP A 145 3.49 -3.09 18.52
C ASP A 145 4.39 -2.71 19.70
N ALA A 146 5.33 -1.82 19.47
CA ALA A 146 6.31 -1.39 20.46
C ALA A 146 6.69 0.08 20.27
N GLU A 147 7.14 0.70 21.34
CA GLU A 147 7.61 2.09 21.31
C GLU A 147 8.71 2.29 20.27
N ALA A 148 8.55 3.35 19.48
CA ALA A 148 9.46 3.74 18.40
C ALA A 148 9.68 2.66 17.32
N LEU A 149 8.77 1.68 17.16
CA LEU A 149 8.88 0.62 16.15
C LEU A 149 9.05 1.20 14.74
N PHE A 150 8.19 2.15 14.37
CA PHE A 150 8.25 2.83 13.07
C PHE A 150 9.61 3.51 12.85
N ALA A 151 10.12 4.23 13.84
CA ALA A 151 11.42 4.89 13.74
C ALA A 151 12.55 3.88 13.52
N LYS A 152 12.56 2.77 14.26
CA LYS A 152 13.57 1.72 14.09
C LYS A 152 13.54 1.08 12.70
N ILE A 153 12.34 0.87 12.15
CA ILE A 153 12.17 0.30 10.80
C ILE A 153 12.66 1.31 9.74
N THR A 154 12.30 2.58 9.87
CA THR A 154 12.72 3.62 8.92
C THR A 154 14.23 3.87 8.99
N ASP A 155 14.84 3.85 10.17
CA ASP A 155 16.29 3.95 10.35
C ASP A 155 17.01 2.78 9.68
N PHE A 156 16.45 1.56 9.78
CA PHE A 156 17.00 0.40 9.08
C PHE A 156 16.96 0.62 7.55
N PHE A 157 15.83 1.04 6.98
CA PHE A 157 15.74 1.30 5.53
C PHE A 157 16.68 2.43 5.10
N TYR A 158 16.83 3.47 5.91
CA TYR A 158 17.80 4.53 5.66
C TYR A 158 19.25 3.99 5.67
N SER A 159 19.60 3.11 6.62
CA SER A 159 20.94 2.53 6.73
C SER A 159 21.35 1.72 5.51
N ILE A 160 20.41 1.06 4.86
CA ILE A 160 20.63 0.29 3.61
C ILE A 160 20.39 1.14 2.36
N LYS A 161 20.24 2.46 2.49
CA LYS A 161 20.05 3.42 1.38
C LYS A 161 18.83 3.11 0.51
N SER A 162 17.78 2.54 1.08
CA SER A 162 16.51 2.33 0.39
C SER A 162 15.60 3.54 0.60
N GLU A 163 14.97 4.00 -0.47
CA GLU A 163 13.99 5.09 -0.39
C GLU A 163 12.58 4.53 -0.10
N ILE A 164 11.94 5.07 0.95
CA ILE A 164 10.54 4.76 1.27
C ILE A 164 9.65 5.68 0.43
N VAL A 165 8.93 5.11 -0.52
CA VAL A 165 7.95 5.85 -1.34
C VAL A 165 6.63 6.01 -0.61
N GLN A 166 6.23 4.96 0.09
CA GLN A 166 4.97 4.92 0.83
C GLN A 166 5.12 4.01 2.04
N ALA A 167 4.51 4.41 3.14
CA ALA A 167 4.34 3.58 4.32
C ALA A 167 2.86 3.59 4.74
N THR A 168 2.29 2.40 4.96
CA THR A 168 0.94 2.24 5.49
C THR A 168 1.05 1.51 6.82
N ILE A 169 0.79 2.23 7.90
CA ILE A 169 0.90 1.76 9.26
C ILE A 169 -0.48 1.40 9.78
N THR A 170 -0.62 0.19 10.30
CA THR A 170 -1.89 -0.31 10.84
C THR A 170 -1.63 -1.07 12.14
N THR A 171 -2.31 -0.70 13.22
CA THR A 171 -2.31 -1.47 14.45
C THR A 171 -3.57 -2.31 14.53
N THR A 172 -3.42 -3.60 14.78
CA THR A 172 -4.54 -4.52 14.96
C THR A 172 -5.18 -4.36 16.34
N LYS A 173 -6.40 -4.87 16.52
CA LYS A 173 -7.09 -4.88 17.82
C LYS A 173 -6.33 -5.64 18.92
N GLN A 174 -5.41 -6.50 18.55
CA GLN A 174 -4.56 -7.28 19.47
C GLN A 174 -3.20 -6.63 19.72
N HIS A 175 -3.04 -5.34 19.37
CA HIS A 175 -1.78 -4.60 19.51
C HIS A 175 -0.61 -5.20 18.73
N TYR A 176 -0.86 -5.69 17.52
CA TYR A 176 0.17 -6.01 16.55
C TYR A 176 0.23 -4.90 15.50
N ALA A 177 1.43 -4.47 15.15
CA ALA A 177 1.69 -3.63 14.00
C ALA A 177 1.63 -4.51 12.74
N LEU A 178 0.86 -4.08 11.73
CA LEU A 178 0.86 -4.58 10.38
C LEU A 178 1.24 -3.42 9.48
N ASP A 179 2.53 -3.30 9.21
CA ASP A 179 3.10 -2.18 8.49
C ASP A 179 3.54 -2.62 7.10
N VAL A 180 3.21 -1.82 6.10
CA VAL A 180 3.55 -2.08 4.71
C VAL A 180 4.34 -0.90 4.16
N PHE A 181 5.54 -1.17 3.67
CA PHE A 181 6.44 -0.19 3.07
C PHE A 181 6.63 -0.50 1.59
N ASN A 182 6.49 0.50 0.74
CA ASN A 182 6.91 0.44 -0.65
C ASN A 182 8.28 1.13 -0.78
N LEU A 183 9.26 0.37 -1.23
CA LEU A 183 10.66 0.79 -1.32
C LEU A 183 11.13 0.79 -2.77
N ILE A 184 11.98 1.75 -3.11
CA ILE A 184 12.74 1.79 -4.36
C ILE A 184 14.24 1.91 -4.06
N ASP A 185 15.05 1.77 -5.10
CA ASP A 185 16.52 1.90 -5.02
C ASP A 185 17.20 1.01 -3.98
N ILE A 186 16.79 -0.26 -3.95
CA ILE A 186 17.41 -1.25 -3.08
C ILE A 186 18.74 -1.65 -3.73
N PRO A 187 19.87 -1.44 -3.06
CA PRO A 187 21.15 -1.90 -3.56
C PRO A 187 21.14 -3.43 -3.77
N ASN A 188 21.59 -3.88 -4.94
CA ASN A 188 21.62 -5.31 -5.30
C ASN A 188 22.35 -6.22 -4.29
N GLU A 189 23.20 -5.64 -3.43
CA GLU A 189 23.93 -6.35 -2.39
C GLU A 189 23.10 -6.64 -1.12
N SER A 190 21.96 -5.98 -0.95
CA SER A 190 21.12 -6.08 0.25
C SER A 190 20.07 -7.20 0.20
N ILE A 191 19.97 -7.93 -0.92
CA ILE A 191 18.95 -8.99 -1.18
C ILE A 191 19.58 -10.41 -1.11
N ARG A 192 20.68 -10.58 -0.40
CA ARG A 192 21.25 -11.91 -0.17
C ARG A 192 20.89 -12.49 1.18
#